data_ad86e24a104d69c3295db309e1fc7722
#
_entry.id   ad86e24a104d69c3295db309e1fc7722
#
_cell.length_a   1.000
_cell.length_b   1.000
_cell.length_c   1.000
_cell.angle_alpha   90.00
_cell.angle_beta   90.00
_cell.angle_gamma   90.00
#
_symmetry.space_group_name_H-M   'P 1'
#
loop_
_entity.id
_entity.type
_entity.pdbx_description
1 polymer ?
#
loop_
_entity_poly.entity_id
_entity_poly.type
_entity_poly.pdbx_seq_one_letter_code
_entity_poly.pdbx_strand_id
1 'polypeptide(L)'
;MVPAALGTQVVWSILRPASFCGCIGFKPSVGGLNRGGSFDYFSQSSTGVLAASLEDAWLVAINIAARIGGDPGYSGLQGPSEPPPARRPRALAVLQTSGWEEAAPEARTAFQVAMARLTEAGMVLADRHADSVVEEVEAAIADAAPLTRTINAWEGRWPLNTYRDRDSGKLSRSALDRLAMAEAMTLADYGSAIAVRQRNRVTHSRLKAHYDAAITLSAPGAAPVGLGSTGNPVFNVPASMLGIPAVSLPLLSIDGLPLGLQIAGFADEDARLFAVVAAIRDLLASVR
;
A
#
# COMPACT_ATOMS: atom_id res chain seq x y z
N MET A 1 21.61 -9.18 -9.84
CA MET A 1 20.15 -9.16 -9.58
C MET A 1 19.83 -10.22 -8.54
N VAL A 2 18.86 -9.97 -7.67
CA VAL A 2 18.40 -10.92 -6.65
C VAL A 2 16.95 -11.28 -6.95
N PRO A 3 16.47 -12.50 -6.63
CA PRO A 3 15.10 -12.94 -6.90
C PRO A 3 14.08 -12.22 -6.01
N ALA A 4 14.47 -11.84 -4.78
CA ALA A 4 13.64 -11.10 -3.86
C ALA A 4 14.49 -10.18 -2.96
N ALA A 5 13.87 -9.13 -2.46
CA ALA A 5 14.46 -8.18 -1.50
C ALA A 5 13.44 -7.80 -0.44
N LEU A 6 13.93 -7.53 0.76
CA LEU A 6 13.11 -6.95 1.83
C LEU A 6 13.14 -5.43 1.76
N GLY A 7 12.01 -4.81 2.07
CA GLY A 7 11.88 -3.37 2.21
C GLY A 7 10.97 -3.02 3.35
N THR A 8 11.02 -1.77 3.81
CA THR A 8 10.06 -1.23 4.76
C THR A 8 9.20 -0.19 4.07
N GLN A 9 7.94 -0.09 4.44
CA GLN A 9 7.02 0.92 3.95
C GLN A 9 6.28 1.59 5.08
N VAL A 10 6.58 2.86 5.30
CA VAL A 10 5.77 3.73 6.16
C VAL A 10 4.59 4.27 5.35
N VAL A 11 4.82 4.69 4.12
CA VAL A 11 3.80 5.31 3.26
C VAL A 11 3.74 4.68 1.86
N TRP A 12 4.92 4.49 1.18
CA TRP A 12 4.96 4.11 -0.26
C TRP A 12 6.19 3.29 -0.68
N SER A 13 7.08 2.94 0.23
CA SER A 13 8.46 2.53 -0.11
C SER A 13 8.60 1.09 -0.62
N ILE A 14 7.51 0.34 -0.76
CA ILE A 14 7.46 -1.00 -1.38
C ILE A 14 6.63 -0.95 -2.67
N LEU A 15 5.37 -0.53 -2.59
CA LEU A 15 4.41 -0.63 -3.68
C LEU A 15 4.78 0.26 -4.87
N ARG A 16 5.18 1.52 -4.60
CA ARG A 16 5.55 2.45 -5.67
C ARG A 16 6.86 2.06 -6.36
N PRO A 17 7.97 1.76 -5.66
CA PRO A 17 9.19 1.28 -6.32
C PRO A 17 8.95 0.00 -7.12
N ALA A 18 8.13 -0.92 -6.63
CA ALA A 18 7.76 -2.12 -7.37
C ALA A 18 7.06 -1.77 -8.69
N SER A 19 6.12 -0.80 -8.66
CA SER A 19 5.46 -0.28 -9.86
C SER A 19 6.46 0.24 -10.90
N PHE A 20 7.43 1.04 -10.47
CA PHE A 20 8.41 1.67 -11.33
C PHE A 20 9.49 0.71 -11.86
N CYS A 21 9.81 -0.31 -11.08
CA CYS A 21 10.82 -1.31 -11.44
C CYS A 21 10.25 -2.53 -12.17
N GLY A 22 8.94 -2.59 -12.39
CA GLY A 22 8.31 -3.71 -13.08
C GLY A 22 8.42 -5.05 -12.32
N CYS A 23 8.39 -5.01 -10.98
CA CYS A 23 8.41 -6.20 -10.14
C CYS A 23 7.18 -6.26 -9.23
N ILE A 24 7.00 -7.39 -8.56
CA ILE A 24 5.95 -7.57 -7.54
C ILE A 24 6.37 -6.81 -6.28
N GLY A 25 5.47 -5.98 -5.75
CA GLY A 25 5.61 -5.38 -4.43
C GLY A 25 4.52 -5.88 -3.50
N PHE A 26 4.88 -6.50 -2.40
CA PHE A 26 3.96 -6.94 -1.37
C PHE A 26 4.19 -6.18 -0.07
N LYS A 27 3.21 -5.42 0.34
CA LYS A 27 3.09 -4.81 1.66
C LYS A 27 2.09 -5.61 2.48
N PRO A 28 2.51 -6.39 3.49
CA PRO A 28 1.60 -7.11 4.37
C PRO A 28 0.72 -6.18 5.21
N SER A 29 -0.25 -6.74 5.88
CA SER A 29 -0.92 -6.10 7.01
C SER A 29 0.10 -5.54 7.99
N VAL A 30 -0.21 -4.40 8.62
CA VAL A 30 0.65 -3.84 9.66
C VAL A 30 0.85 -4.90 10.76
N GLY A 31 2.11 -5.08 11.18
CA GLY A 31 2.47 -6.09 12.15
C GLY A 31 2.55 -7.52 11.59
N GLY A 32 2.24 -7.73 10.31
CA GLY A 32 2.28 -9.07 9.69
C GLY A 32 3.67 -9.69 9.64
N LEU A 33 4.71 -8.90 9.43
CA LEU A 33 6.11 -9.33 9.54
C LEU A 33 6.82 -8.54 10.63
N ASN A 34 7.60 -9.25 11.45
CA ASN A 34 8.39 -8.63 12.52
C ASN A 34 9.41 -7.65 11.94
N ARG A 35 9.38 -6.40 12.44
CA ARG A 35 10.29 -5.32 12.04
C ARG A 35 11.57 -5.28 12.86
N GLY A 36 11.92 -6.36 13.56
CA GLY A 36 13.11 -6.43 14.39
C GLY A 36 14.36 -5.92 13.67
N GLY A 37 15.08 -4.98 14.26
CA GLY A 37 16.21 -4.29 13.65
C GLY A 37 15.84 -3.10 12.74
N SER A 38 14.58 -2.87 12.41
CA SER A 38 14.11 -1.62 11.84
C SER A 38 13.94 -0.60 12.96
N PHE A 39 14.63 0.52 12.87
CA PHE A 39 14.56 1.60 13.87
C PHE A 39 13.45 2.60 13.57
N ASP A 40 12.43 2.22 12.80
CA ASP A 40 11.28 3.05 12.61
C ASP A 40 10.24 2.79 13.71
N TYR A 41 9.70 3.86 14.26
CA TYR A 41 8.71 3.82 15.34
C TYR A 41 7.28 4.10 14.83
N PHE A 42 7.07 4.05 13.52
CA PHE A 42 5.79 4.41 12.93
C PHE A 42 4.77 3.28 13.05
N SER A 43 3.62 3.61 13.62
CA SER A 43 2.52 2.66 13.85
C SER A 43 1.85 2.14 12.57
N GLN A 44 2.18 2.70 11.41
CA GLN A 44 1.71 2.25 10.10
C GLN A 44 2.79 1.60 9.24
N SER A 45 4.02 1.49 9.75
CA SER A 45 5.12 0.87 9.01
C SER A 45 4.93 -0.64 8.90
N SER A 46 5.34 -1.19 7.77
CA SER A 46 5.33 -2.62 7.50
C SER A 46 6.65 -3.03 6.86
N THR A 47 7.22 -4.16 7.26
CA THR A 47 8.20 -4.87 6.44
C THR A 47 7.46 -5.60 5.34
N GLY A 48 8.01 -5.64 4.14
CA GLY A 48 7.42 -6.34 3.01
C GLY A 48 8.46 -6.78 2.01
N VAL A 49 8.00 -7.27 0.87
CA VAL A 49 8.81 -7.98 -0.12
C VAL A 49 8.68 -7.33 -1.49
N LEU A 50 9.81 -7.16 -2.17
CA LEU A 50 9.87 -6.94 -3.61
C LEU A 50 10.42 -8.23 -4.25
N ALA A 51 9.75 -8.77 -5.26
CA ALA A 51 10.13 -10.06 -5.85
C ALA A 51 9.89 -10.09 -7.37
N ALA A 52 10.52 -11.05 -8.03
CA ALA A 52 10.34 -11.28 -9.45
C ALA A 52 8.98 -11.93 -9.76
N SER A 53 8.46 -12.74 -8.83
CA SER A 53 7.16 -13.42 -8.96
C SER A 53 6.27 -13.23 -7.73
N LEU A 54 4.98 -13.46 -7.91
CA LEU A 54 4.01 -13.41 -6.81
C LEU A 54 4.28 -14.56 -5.82
N GLU A 55 4.68 -15.70 -6.33
CA GLU A 55 5.02 -16.90 -5.58
C GLU A 55 6.23 -16.65 -4.66
N ASP A 56 7.30 -16.05 -5.19
CA ASP A 56 8.48 -15.68 -4.39
C ASP A 56 8.11 -14.66 -3.29
N ALA A 57 7.25 -13.69 -3.61
CA ALA A 57 6.81 -12.70 -2.63
C ALA A 57 6.09 -13.35 -1.44
N TRP A 58 5.22 -14.34 -1.72
CA TRP A 58 4.54 -15.10 -0.68
C TRP A 58 5.50 -15.98 0.12
N LEU A 59 6.31 -16.78 -0.57
CA LEU A 59 7.24 -17.72 0.08
C LEU A 59 8.23 -17.01 1.00
N VAL A 60 8.77 -15.87 0.58
CA VAL A 60 9.66 -15.07 1.44
C VAL A 60 8.90 -14.57 2.66
N ALA A 61 7.72 -13.98 2.50
CA ALA A 61 6.96 -13.42 3.60
C ALA A 61 6.50 -14.48 4.60
N ILE A 62 5.91 -15.59 4.14
CA ILE A 62 5.39 -16.64 5.03
C ILE A 62 6.52 -17.36 5.79
N ASN A 63 7.68 -17.57 5.16
CA ASN A 63 8.83 -18.18 5.82
C ASN A 63 9.45 -17.26 6.90
N ILE A 64 9.44 -15.95 6.68
CA ILE A 64 9.84 -14.99 7.73
C ILE A 64 8.84 -15.04 8.88
N ALA A 65 7.55 -14.92 8.59
CA ALA A 65 6.51 -14.95 9.62
C ALA A 65 6.52 -16.25 10.44
N ALA A 66 6.72 -17.40 9.79
CA ALA A 66 6.80 -18.70 10.46
C ALA A 66 7.99 -18.81 11.43
N ARG A 67 9.09 -18.09 11.18
CA ARG A 67 10.31 -18.15 12.00
C ARG A 67 10.35 -17.15 13.14
N ILE A 68 9.85 -15.93 12.90
CA ILE A 68 9.99 -14.82 13.85
C ILE A 68 8.67 -14.15 14.22
N GLY A 69 7.54 -14.59 13.63
CA GLY A 69 6.22 -14.03 13.89
C GLY A 69 6.01 -12.62 13.31
N GLY A 70 5.00 -11.95 13.85
CA GLY A 70 4.72 -10.54 13.58
C GLY A 70 5.40 -9.60 14.57
N ASP A 71 5.08 -8.31 14.47
CA ASP A 71 5.46 -7.31 15.46
C ASP A 71 4.84 -7.63 16.83
N PRO A 72 5.45 -7.19 17.94
CA PRO A 72 4.85 -7.34 19.26
C PRO A 72 3.41 -6.81 19.31
N GLY A 73 2.50 -7.65 19.80
CA GLY A 73 1.06 -7.32 19.85
C GLY A 73 0.26 -7.69 18.62
N TYR A 74 0.90 -8.26 17.57
CA TYR A 74 0.25 -8.74 16.37
C TYR A 74 0.44 -10.26 16.20
N SER A 75 -0.58 -10.90 15.58
CA SER A 75 -0.54 -12.37 15.33
C SER A 75 0.52 -12.79 14.29
N GLY A 76 1.01 -11.83 13.50
CA GLY A 76 1.85 -12.11 12.34
C GLY A 76 1.05 -12.55 11.10
N LEU A 77 1.74 -12.58 9.96
CA LEU A 77 1.18 -13.05 8.70
C LEU A 77 0.87 -14.55 8.81
N GLN A 78 -0.35 -14.92 8.48
CA GLN A 78 -0.84 -16.29 8.52
C GLN A 78 -1.31 -16.76 7.15
N GLY A 79 -1.11 -18.04 6.90
CA GLY A 79 -1.52 -18.68 5.64
C GLY A 79 -0.81 -19.99 5.40
N PRO A 80 -1.05 -20.62 4.24
CA PRO A 80 -0.38 -21.85 3.85
C PRO A 80 1.12 -21.60 3.61
N SER A 81 1.94 -22.63 3.81
CA SER A 81 3.38 -22.60 3.49
C SER A 81 3.68 -22.38 2.01
N GLU A 82 2.80 -22.86 1.15
CA GLU A 82 2.83 -22.64 -0.29
C GLU A 82 2.00 -21.44 -0.71
N PRO A 83 2.24 -20.85 -1.90
CA PRO A 83 1.42 -19.76 -2.40
C PRO A 83 -0.06 -20.13 -2.41
N PRO A 84 -0.96 -19.29 -1.91
CA PRO A 84 -2.39 -19.55 -1.93
C PRO A 84 -2.88 -19.80 -3.36
N PRO A 85 -3.70 -20.85 -3.59
CA PRO A 85 -4.24 -21.12 -4.92
C PRO A 85 -5.09 -19.95 -5.41
N ALA A 86 -5.02 -19.68 -6.71
CA ALA A 86 -5.76 -18.59 -7.33
C ALA A 86 -7.27 -18.73 -7.06
N ARG A 87 -7.87 -17.66 -6.55
CA ARG A 87 -9.30 -17.59 -6.28
C ARG A 87 -9.89 -16.43 -7.05
N ARG A 88 -10.71 -16.73 -8.05
CA ARG A 88 -11.38 -15.70 -8.84
C ARG A 88 -12.28 -14.83 -7.97
N PRO A 89 -12.08 -13.51 -7.92
CA PRO A 89 -12.98 -12.61 -7.22
C PRO A 89 -14.31 -12.51 -7.95
N ARG A 90 -15.38 -12.31 -7.21
CA ARG A 90 -16.71 -12.01 -7.76
C ARG A 90 -16.88 -10.52 -8.00
N ALA A 91 -16.43 -9.72 -7.06
CA ALA A 91 -16.57 -8.28 -7.10
C ALA A 91 -15.30 -7.58 -6.57
N LEU A 92 -14.94 -6.45 -7.18
CA LEU A 92 -13.85 -5.59 -6.78
C LEU A 92 -14.34 -4.15 -6.63
N ALA A 93 -13.95 -3.48 -5.54
CA ALA A 93 -14.15 -2.03 -5.38
C ALA A 93 -13.06 -1.28 -6.14
N VAL A 94 -13.45 -0.43 -7.08
CA VAL A 94 -12.52 0.42 -7.84
C VAL A 94 -12.31 1.72 -7.07
N LEU A 95 -11.11 1.90 -6.52
CA LEU A 95 -10.77 3.12 -5.77
C LEU A 95 -9.98 4.08 -6.65
N GLN A 96 -10.52 5.26 -6.85
CA GLN A 96 -9.84 6.35 -7.53
C GLN A 96 -8.81 7.03 -6.62
N THR A 97 -9.14 7.17 -5.36
CA THR A 97 -8.39 7.93 -4.35
C THR A 97 -8.18 9.40 -4.77
N SER A 98 -7.59 10.21 -3.91
CA SER A 98 -7.14 11.57 -4.29
C SER A 98 -6.06 11.56 -5.39
N GLY A 99 -5.50 10.38 -5.70
CA GLY A 99 -4.49 10.22 -6.75
C GLY A 99 -5.03 10.29 -8.17
N TRP A 100 -6.33 10.09 -8.35
CA TRP A 100 -6.91 10.05 -9.70
C TRP A 100 -6.75 11.36 -10.46
N GLU A 101 -6.86 12.50 -9.79
CA GLU A 101 -6.65 13.81 -10.39
C GLU A 101 -5.21 14.03 -10.84
N GLU A 102 -4.26 13.41 -10.16
CA GLU A 102 -2.82 13.49 -10.46
C GLU A 102 -2.34 12.41 -11.44
N ALA A 103 -3.20 11.43 -11.78
CA ALA A 103 -2.84 10.37 -12.72
C ALA A 103 -2.68 10.90 -14.15
N ALA A 104 -1.58 10.51 -14.79
CA ALA A 104 -1.35 10.79 -16.19
C ALA A 104 -2.49 10.22 -17.07
N PRO A 105 -2.88 10.89 -18.17
CA PRO A 105 -3.92 10.38 -19.07
C PRO A 105 -3.65 8.95 -19.54
N GLU A 106 -2.40 8.63 -19.84
CA GLU A 106 -1.95 7.30 -20.28
C GLU A 106 -2.12 6.26 -19.17
N ALA A 107 -1.87 6.64 -17.91
CA ALA A 107 -2.09 5.77 -16.75
C ALA A 107 -3.57 5.46 -16.55
N ARG A 108 -4.43 6.47 -16.69
CA ARG A 108 -5.89 6.30 -16.61
C ARG A 108 -6.38 5.39 -17.73
N THR A 109 -5.90 5.59 -18.95
CA THR A 109 -6.24 4.74 -20.11
C THR A 109 -5.81 3.29 -19.88
N ALA A 110 -4.57 3.06 -19.45
CA ALA A 110 -4.07 1.71 -19.17
C ALA A 110 -4.89 1.04 -18.05
N PHE A 111 -5.26 1.78 -17.02
CA PHE A 111 -6.13 1.28 -15.96
C PHE A 111 -7.53 0.93 -16.47
N GLN A 112 -8.16 1.80 -17.25
CA GLN A 112 -9.49 1.56 -17.84
C GLN A 112 -9.51 0.33 -18.74
N VAL A 113 -8.46 0.11 -19.55
CA VAL A 113 -8.32 -1.11 -20.35
C VAL A 113 -8.26 -2.36 -19.46
N ALA A 114 -7.50 -2.33 -18.36
CA ALA A 114 -7.47 -3.44 -17.44
C ALA A 114 -8.84 -3.69 -16.77
N MET A 115 -9.56 -2.64 -16.38
CA MET A 115 -10.91 -2.76 -15.80
C MET A 115 -11.91 -3.35 -16.81
N ALA A 116 -11.87 -2.92 -18.07
CA ALA A 116 -12.70 -3.48 -19.13
C ALA A 116 -12.47 -5.00 -19.27
N ARG A 117 -11.21 -5.44 -19.32
CA ARG A 117 -10.86 -6.87 -19.41
C ARG A 117 -11.36 -7.67 -18.21
N LEU A 118 -11.27 -7.14 -17.00
CA LEU A 118 -11.80 -7.79 -15.80
C LEU A 118 -13.34 -7.91 -15.86
N THR A 119 -14.02 -6.89 -16.40
CA THR A 119 -15.47 -6.92 -16.61
C THR A 119 -15.86 -7.94 -17.69
N GLU A 120 -15.16 -7.99 -18.82
CA GLU A 120 -15.34 -9.00 -19.88
C GLU A 120 -15.10 -10.42 -19.35
N ALA A 121 -14.18 -10.58 -18.42
CA ALA A 121 -13.99 -11.82 -17.69
C ALA A 121 -15.12 -12.12 -16.68
N GLY A 122 -16.15 -11.29 -16.57
CA GLY A 122 -17.34 -11.51 -15.73
C GLY A 122 -17.17 -11.13 -14.26
N MET A 123 -16.21 -10.24 -13.93
CA MET A 123 -16.12 -9.64 -12.60
C MET A 123 -17.02 -8.43 -12.48
N VAL A 124 -17.64 -8.27 -11.32
CA VAL A 124 -18.37 -7.06 -10.97
C VAL A 124 -17.38 -6.01 -10.48
N LEU A 125 -17.36 -4.85 -11.12
CA LEU A 125 -16.55 -3.72 -10.70
C LEU A 125 -17.49 -2.58 -10.32
N ALA A 126 -17.28 -1.99 -9.15
CA ALA A 126 -18.04 -0.82 -8.72
C ALA A 126 -17.09 0.25 -8.19
N ASP A 127 -17.30 1.46 -8.67
CA ASP A 127 -16.63 2.67 -8.19
C ASP A 127 -17.56 3.48 -7.26
N ARG A 128 -17.08 4.64 -6.83
CA ARG A 128 -17.81 5.55 -5.96
C ARG A 128 -19.15 6.07 -6.53
N HIS A 129 -19.34 6.03 -7.83
CA HIS A 129 -20.56 6.48 -8.49
C HIS A 129 -21.61 5.36 -8.58
N ALA A 130 -21.16 4.11 -8.53
CA ALA A 130 -21.99 2.93 -8.67
C ALA A 130 -22.43 2.35 -7.31
N ASP A 131 -21.67 2.56 -6.23
CA ASP A 131 -21.93 1.98 -4.92
C ASP A 131 -21.60 2.97 -3.79
N SER A 132 -22.57 3.23 -2.92
CA SER A 132 -22.43 4.15 -1.79
C SER A 132 -21.42 3.68 -0.73
N VAL A 133 -21.21 2.37 -0.59
CA VAL A 133 -20.17 1.84 0.33
C VAL A 133 -18.78 2.18 -0.20
N VAL A 134 -18.58 2.14 -1.52
CA VAL A 134 -17.33 2.58 -2.14
C VAL A 134 -17.15 4.09 -1.97
N GLU A 135 -18.21 4.88 -2.14
CA GLU A 135 -18.16 6.33 -1.90
C GLU A 135 -17.82 6.67 -0.45
N GLU A 136 -18.42 5.98 0.53
CA GLU A 136 -18.07 6.16 1.94
C GLU A 136 -16.58 5.91 2.20
N VAL A 137 -15.99 4.90 1.56
CA VAL A 137 -14.57 4.58 1.69
C VAL A 137 -13.71 5.64 1.01
N GLU A 138 -14.06 6.07 -0.20
CA GLU A 138 -13.35 7.15 -0.90
C GLU A 138 -13.35 8.44 -0.07
N ALA A 139 -14.48 8.80 0.51
CA ALA A 139 -14.58 9.95 1.40
C ALA A 139 -13.71 9.78 2.66
N ALA A 140 -13.68 8.58 3.25
CA ALA A 140 -12.87 8.29 4.44
C ALA A 140 -11.36 8.34 4.17
N ILE A 141 -10.91 8.02 2.96
CA ILE A 141 -9.48 8.04 2.60
C ILE A 141 -9.05 9.32 1.86
N ALA A 142 -9.96 10.25 1.58
CA ALA A 142 -9.65 11.49 0.86
C ALA A 142 -8.48 12.26 1.50
N ASP A 143 -8.48 12.36 2.83
CA ASP A 143 -7.45 13.05 3.61
C ASP A 143 -6.36 12.10 4.14
N ALA A 144 -6.14 10.95 3.50
CA ALA A 144 -5.14 9.98 3.95
C ALA A 144 -3.72 10.57 4.02
N ALA A 145 -3.33 11.44 3.08
CA ALA A 145 -2.00 12.03 3.04
C ALA A 145 -1.74 13.03 4.20
N PRO A 146 -2.58 14.04 4.45
CA PRO A 146 -2.40 14.93 5.61
C PRO A 146 -2.52 14.18 6.94
N LEU A 147 -3.46 13.24 7.08
CA LEU A 147 -3.61 12.43 8.29
C LEU A 147 -2.34 11.60 8.57
N THR A 148 -1.81 10.93 7.55
CA THR A 148 -0.55 10.18 7.63
C THR A 148 0.62 11.08 8.04
N ARG A 149 0.71 12.29 7.47
CA ARG A 149 1.75 13.25 7.81
C ARG A 149 1.68 13.66 9.28
N THR A 150 0.49 13.94 9.78
CA THR A 150 0.24 14.30 11.19
C THR A 150 0.69 13.18 12.13
N ILE A 151 0.24 11.93 11.89
CA ILE A 151 0.60 10.78 12.70
C ILE A 151 2.11 10.54 12.68
N ASN A 152 2.72 10.52 11.48
CA ASN A 152 4.15 10.27 11.33
C ASN A 152 5.01 11.41 11.91
N ALA A 153 4.55 12.65 11.88
CA ALA A 153 5.27 13.75 12.52
C ALA A 153 5.39 13.51 14.04
N TRP A 154 4.28 13.20 14.70
CA TRP A 154 4.27 12.91 16.13
C TRP A 154 5.11 11.68 16.49
N GLU A 155 4.88 10.56 15.81
CA GLU A 155 5.57 9.30 16.09
C GLU A 155 7.07 9.39 15.82
N GLY A 156 7.50 10.17 14.82
CA GLY A 156 8.90 10.41 14.48
C GLY A 156 9.58 11.50 15.29
N ARG A 157 8.87 12.20 16.20
CA ARG A 157 9.45 13.28 17.01
C ARG A 157 10.66 12.82 17.79
N TRP A 158 10.57 11.69 18.45
CA TRP A 158 11.70 10.97 18.97
C TRP A 158 12.00 9.79 18.02
N PRO A 159 13.22 9.61 17.53
CA PRO A 159 14.50 10.21 17.97
C PRO A 159 14.94 11.47 17.19
N LEU A 160 14.17 12.01 16.26
CA LEU A 160 14.60 13.16 15.44
C LEU A 160 15.06 14.36 16.28
N ASN A 161 14.37 14.67 17.38
CA ASN A 161 14.77 15.73 18.29
C ASN A 161 16.17 15.51 18.87
N THR A 162 16.53 14.29 19.24
CA THR A 162 17.85 13.96 19.78
C THR A 162 18.95 14.12 18.73
N TYR A 163 18.68 13.86 17.46
CA TYR A 163 19.61 14.07 16.36
C TYR A 163 19.79 15.57 16.07
N ARG A 164 18.72 16.35 16.05
CA ARG A 164 18.76 17.81 15.93
C ARG A 164 19.59 18.43 17.04
N ASP A 165 19.36 18.02 18.28
CA ASP A 165 20.06 18.58 19.45
C ASP A 165 21.56 18.28 19.45
N ARG A 166 21.98 17.20 18.77
CA ARG A 166 23.39 16.89 18.55
C ARG A 166 24.01 17.77 17.46
N ASP A 167 23.37 17.83 16.30
CA ASP A 167 23.85 18.60 15.15
C ASP A 167 22.70 18.76 14.12
N SER A 168 22.03 19.90 14.20
CA SER A 168 20.93 20.22 13.27
C SER A 168 21.37 20.33 11.81
N GLY A 169 22.64 20.65 11.56
CA GLY A 169 23.20 20.78 10.22
C GLY A 169 23.30 19.44 9.45
N LYS A 170 23.19 18.31 10.16
CA LYS A 170 23.18 16.96 9.56
C LYS A 170 21.78 16.47 9.22
N LEU A 171 20.73 17.19 9.57
CA LEU A 171 19.38 16.84 9.20
C LEU A 171 18.95 17.53 7.89
N SER A 172 18.22 16.80 7.07
CA SER A 172 17.61 17.39 5.88
C SER A 172 16.54 18.41 6.26
N ARG A 173 16.28 19.38 5.39
CA ARG A 173 15.22 20.37 5.60
C ARG A 173 13.87 19.71 5.87
N SER A 174 13.51 18.66 5.12
CA SER A 174 12.25 17.93 5.30
C SER A 174 12.17 17.22 6.66
N ALA A 175 13.29 16.76 7.23
CA ALA A 175 13.32 16.20 8.58
C ALA A 175 13.08 17.27 9.65
N LEU A 176 13.70 18.44 9.49
CA LEU A 176 13.51 19.60 10.38
C LEU A 176 12.08 20.13 10.32
N ASP A 177 11.49 20.26 9.13
CA ASP A 177 10.11 20.70 8.96
C ASP A 177 9.11 19.72 9.60
N ARG A 178 9.34 18.42 9.47
CA ARG A 178 8.53 17.38 10.13
C ARG A 178 8.67 17.46 11.66
N LEU A 179 9.88 17.70 12.17
CA LEU A 179 10.10 17.85 13.59
C LEU A 179 9.42 19.10 14.14
N ALA A 180 9.51 20.24 13.44
CA ALA A 180 8.83 21.46 13.82
C ALA A 180 7.30 21.27 13.88
N MET A 181 6.72 20.57 12.89
CA MET A 181 5.31 20.17 12.91
C MET A 181 4.98 19.35 14.16
N ALA A 182 5.82 18.35 14.48
CA ALA A 182 5.60 17.47 15.64
C ALA A 182 5.69 18.21 16.98
N GLU A 183 6.59 19.18 17.07
CA GLU A 183 6.79 20.00 18.28
C GLU A 183 5.65 21.02 18.50
N ALA A 184 4.96 21.41 17.44
CA ALA A 184 3.76 22.24 17.52
C ALA A 184 2.49 21.46 17.91
N MET A 185 2.53 20.12 17.88
CA MET A 185 1.37 19.27 18.19
C MET A 185 1.28 18.96 19.67
N THR A 186 0.04 18.77 20.14
CA THR A 186 -0.28 18.24 21.47
C THR A 186 -0.58 16.73 21.41
N LEU A 187 -0.58 16.07 22.57
CA LEU A 187 -1.05 14.68 22.67
C LEU A 187 -2.52 14.53 22.23
N ALA A 188 -3.34 15.56 22.46
CA ALA A 188 -4.75 15.56 22.03
C ALA A 188 -4.87 15.59 20.49
N ASP A 189 -4.02 16.32 19.79
CA ASP A 189 -3.98 16.34 18.31
C ASP A 189 -3.62 14.97 17.76
N TYR A 190 -2.60 14.33 18.32
CA TYR A 190 -2.24 12.96 17.94
C TYR A 190 -3.36 11.98 18.25
N GLY A 191 -3.96 12.03 19.44
CA GLY A 191 -5.10 11.18 19.81
C GLY A 191 -6.28 11.32 18.84
N SER A 192 -6.58 12.55 18.42
CA SER A 192 -7.60 12.86 17.43
C SER A 192 -7.28 12.24 16.07
N ALA A 193 -6.03 12.37 15.62
CA ALA A 193 -5.58 11.76 14.35
C ALA A 193 -5.68 10.22 14.37
N ILE A 194 -5.30 9.59 15.48
CA ILE A 194 -5.45 8.14 15.66
C ILE A 194 -6.92 7.72 15.64
N ALA A 195 -7.82 8.48 16.27
CA ALA A 195 -9.24 8.21 16.26
C ALA A 195 -9.85 8.31 14.83
N VAL A 196 -9.41 9.30 14.02
CA VAL A 196 -9.78 9.41 12.61
C VAL A 196 -9.30 8.18 11.84
N ARG A 197 -8.02 7.80 11.98
CA ARG A 197 -7.47 6.60 11.33
C ARG A 197 -8.29 5.35 11.68
N GLN A 198 -8.66 5.19 12.94
CA GLN A 198 -9.46 4.03 13.36
C GLN A 198 -10.87 4.02 12.74
N ARG A 199 -11.53 5.17 12.65
CA ARG A 199 -12.81 5.27 11.93
C ARG A 199 -12.65 4.90 10.46
N ASN A 200 -11.61 5.38 9.78
CA ASN A 200 -11.34 5.06 8.38
C ASN A 200 -11.11 3.56 8.17
N ARG A 201 -10.43 2.89 9.11
CA ARG A 201 -10.25 1.42 9.10
C ARG A 201 -11.58 0.69 9.20
N VAL A 202 -12.46 1.12 10.10
CA VAL A 202 -13.80 0.55 10.24
C VAL A 202 -14.61 0.77 8.96
N THR A 203 -14.58 1.96 8.38
CA THR A 203 -15.27 2.25 7.12
C THR A 203 -14.76 1.35 5.99
N HIS A 204 -13.44 1.24 5.80
CA HIS A 204 -12.85 0.35 4.79
C HIS A 204 -13.25 -1.10 5.00
N SER A 205 -13.32 -1.59 6.24
CA SER A 205 -13.68 -2.98 6.52
C SER A 205 -15.10 -3.36 6.05
N ARG A 206 -15.99 -2.39 5.85
CA ARG A 206 -17.34 -2.63 5.33
C ARG A 206 -17.35 -3.15 3.89
N LEU A 207 -16.31 -2.79 3.08
CA LEU A 207 -16.16 -3.34 1.73
C LEU A 207 -16.16 -4.86 1.71
N LYS A 208 -15.65 -5.51 2.75
CA LYS A 208 -15.50 -6.97 2.84
C LYS A 208 -16.84 -7.73 2.68
N ALA A 209 -17.96 -7.11 3.03
CA ALA A 209 -19.29 -7.71 2.88
C ALA A 209 -19.70 -7.82 1.39
N HIS A 210 -19.18 -6.97 0.53
CA HIS A 210 -19.59 -6.80 -0.87
C HIS A 210 -18.50 -7.15 -1.87
N TYR A 211 -17.22 -6.97 -1.51
CA TYR A 211 -16.08 -7.05 -2.40
C TYR A 211 -15.01 -8.02 -1.88
N ASP A 212 -14.29 -8.65 -2.81
CA ASP A 212 -13.20 -9.55 -2.49
C ASP A 212 -11.87 -8.80 -2.26
N ALA A 213 -11.71 -7.64 -2.88
CA ALA A 213 -10.60 -6.71 -2.72
C ALA A 213 -10.94 -5.32 -3.28
N ALA A 214 -10.09 -4.34 -3.03
CA ALA A 214 -10.09 -3.07 -3.74
C ALA A 214 -8.97 -3.04 -4.79
N ILE A 215 -9.17 -2.28 -5.89
CA ILE A 215 -8.23 -2.16 -7.00
C ILE A 215 -8.02 -0.69 -7.37
N THR A 216 -6.76 -0.30 -7.60
CA THR A 216 -6.36 1.06 -7.96
C THR A 216 -5.01 1.04 -8.69
N LEU A 217 -4.47 2.20 -9.04
CA LEU A 217 -3.10 2.35 -9.54
C LEU A 217 -2.06 2.24 -8.39
N SER A 218 -0.81 1.85 -8.71
CA SER A 218 0.30 1.91 -7.76
C SER A 218 1.09 3.22 -7.83
N ALA A 219 0.92 3.99 -8.90
CA ALA A 219 1.56 5.29 -9.10
C ALA A 219 0.75 6.12 -10.11
N PRO A 220 0.88 7.45 -10.12
CA PRO A 220 0.16 8.32 -11.08
C PRO A 220 0.61 8.17 -12.53
N GLY A 221 1.75 7.53 -12.77
CA GLY A 221 2.34 7.35 -14.10
C GLY A 221 3.60 6.50 -14.03
N ALA A 222 4.40 6.54 -15.10
CA ALA A 222 5.71 5.92 -15.13
C ALA A 222 6.71 6.56 -14.14
N ALA A 223 7.85 5.92 -13.93
CA ALA A 223 8.92 6.48 -13.11
C ALA A 223 9.34 7.86 -13.62
N PRO A 224 9.52 8.86 -12.73
CA PRO A 224 9.99 10.18 -13.15
C PRO A 224 11.44 10.10 -13.69
N VAL A 225 11.73 10.94 -14.68
CA VAL A 225 13.07 11.02 -15.25
C VAL A 225 14.04 11.70 -14.28
N GLY A 226 15.26 11.15 -14.17
CA GLY A 226 16.33 11.71 -13.34
C GLY A 226 16.25 11.27 -11.87
N LEU A 227 17.09 11.92 -11.03
CA LEU A 227 17.28 11.56 -9.62
C LEU A 227 16.68 12.58 -8.65
N GLY A 228 16.00 13.59 -9.14
CA GLY A 228 15.45 14.68 -8.32
C GLY A 228 14.18 14.30 -7.56
N SER A 229 13.50 13.23 -7.97
CA SER A 229 12.23 12.77 -7.36
C SER A 229 12.12 11.27 -7.39
N THR A 230 11.54 10.71 -6.35
CA THR A 230 11.15 9.29 -6.29
C THR A 230 9.70 9.06 -6.70
N GLY A 231 9.03 10.07 -7.26
CA GLY A 231 7.63 10.05 -7.71
C GLY A 231 6.62 10.32 -6.60
N ASN A 232 5.36 10.55 -7.01
CA ASN A 232 4.25 10.83 -6.11
C ASN A 232 3.67 9.54 -5.49
N PRO A 233 3.50 9.48 -4.16
CA PRO A 233 3.03 8.30 -3.45
C PRO A 233 1.51 8.18 -3.32
N VAL A 234 0.74 9.09 -3.87
CA VAL A 234 -0.66 9.35 -3.54
C VAL A 234 -1.54 8.09 -3.51
N PHE A 235 -1.35 7.16 -4.46
CA PHE A 235 -2.11 5.91 -4.52
C PHE A 235 -1.77 4.87 -3.43
N ASN A 236 -0.59 4.98 -2.79
CA ASN A 236 -0.15 4.00 -1.79
C ASN A 236 -0.45 4.45 -0.35
N VAL A 237 -0.69 5.75 -0.15
CA VAL A 237 -0.96 6.33 1.17
C VAL A 237 -2.14 5.68 1.86
N PRO A 238 -3.31 5.46 1.20
CA PRO A 238 -4.47 4.86 1.84
C PRO A 238 -4.18 3.47 2.43
N ALA A 239 -3.54 2.57 1.67
CA ALA A 239 -3.23 1.22 2.14
C ALA A 239 -2.27 1.22 3.35
N SER A 240 -1.33 2.17 3.42
CA SER A 240 -0.44 2.33 4.56
C SER A 240 -1.15 2.91 5.77
N MET A 241 -1.94 3.97 5.60
CA MET A 241 -2.73 4.61 6.65
C MET A 241 -3.74 3.63 7.27
N LEU A 242 -4.42 2.85 6.44
CA LEU A 242 -5.35 1.83 6.88
C LEU A 242 -4.66 0.61 7.51
N GLY A 243 -3.38 0.37 7.20
CA GLY A 243 -2.62 -0.78 7.70
C GLY A 243 -3.03 -2.10 7.03
N ILE A 244 -3.72 -2.06 5.90
CA ILE A 244 -4.22 -3.23 5.16
C ILE A 244 -3.13 -3.81 4.24
N PRO A 245 -3.19 -5.11 3.88
CA PRO A 245 -2.25 -5.69 2.93
C PRO A 245 -2.52 -5.16 1.53
N ALA A 246 -1.47 -4.98 0.75
CA ALA A 246 -1.56 -4.57 -0.65
C ALA A 246 -0.45 -5.17 -1.50
N VAL A 247 -0.77 -5.45 -2.76
CA VAL A 247 0.17 -5.95 -3.77
C VAL A 247 0.17 -5.01 -4.98
N SER A 248 1.36 -4.65 -5.44
CA SER A 248 1.57 -3.98 -6.74
C SER A 248 1.97 -5.02 -7.77
N LEU A 249 1.18 -5.17 -8.84
CA LEU A 249 1.44 -6.05 -9.98
C LEU A 249 1.89 -5.23 -11.19
N PRO A 250 3.01 -5.54 -11.86
CA PRO A 250 3.51 -4.82 -13.02
C PRO A 250 2.75 -5.23 -14.31
N LEU A 251 1.44 -5.02 -14.33
CA LEU A 251 0.55 -5.45 -15.42
C LEU A 251 0.21 -4.35 -16.42
N LEU A 252 0.48 -3.10 -16.08
CA LEU A 252 0.24 -1.95 -16.94
C LEU A 252 1.55 -1.43 -17.52
N SER A 253 1.44 -0.66 -18.59
CA SER A 253 2.59 -0.03 -19.24
C SER A 253 2.22 1.34 -19.80
N ILE A 254 3.16 2.28 -19.77
CA ILE A 254 3.09 3.59 -20.42
C ILE A 254 4.37 3.76 -21.23
N ASP A 255 4.26 3.86 -22.56
CA ASP A 255 5.40 4.04 -23.47
C ASP A 255 6.52 3.00 -23.26
N GLY A 256 6.14 1.76 -22.98
CA GLY A 256 7.07 0.67 -22.68
C GLY A 256 7.65 0.65 -21.27
N LEU A 257 7.34 1.66 -20.43
CA LEU A 257 7.73 1.69 -19.04
C LEU A 257 6.69 1.02 -18.15
N PRO A 258 7.08 0.28 -17.10
CA PRO A 258 6.14 -0.43 -16.23
C PRO A 258 5.31 0.52 -15.38
N LEU A 259 4.06 0.14 -15.16
CA LEU A 259 3.15 0.73 -14.20
C LEU A 259 2.43 -0.37 -13.43
N GLY A 260 2.37 -0.22 -12.11
CA GLY A 260 1.74 -1.21 -11.23
C GLY A 260 0.23 -1.03 -11.12
N LEU A 261 -0.48 -2.14 -11.18
CA LEU A 261 -1.87 -2.26 -10.73
C LEU A 261 -1.84 -2.66 -9.25
N GLN A 262 -2.44 -1.87 -8.36
CA GLN A 262 -2.47 -2.13 -6.93
C GLN A 262 -3.77 -2.83 -6.55
N ILE A 263 -3.66 -3.97 -5.88
CA ILE A 263 -4.78 -4.67 -5.27
C ILE A 263 -4.59 -4.61 -3.76
N ALA A 264 -5.60 -4.10 -3.04
CA ALA A 264 -5.59 -3.93 -1.60
C ALA A 264 -6.66 -4.85 -0.98
N GLY A 265 -6.26 -5.57 0.08
CA GLY A 265 -7.11 -6.50 0.80
C GLY A 265 -7.70 -5.92 2.08
N PHE A 266 -8.02 -6.80 3.00
CA PHE A 266 -8.54 -6.48 4.32
C PHE A 266 -7.50 -6.85 5.38
N ALA A 267 -7.50 -6.11 6.49
CA ALA A 267 -6.53 -6.32 7.55
C ALA A 267 -6.51 -7.79 8.00
N ASP A 268 -5.30 -8.33 8.14
CA ASP A 268 -5.00 -9.71 8.55
C ASP A 268 -5.56 -10.81 7.61
N GLU A 269 -5.94 -10.46 6.37
CA GLU A 269 -6.38 -11.40 5.33
C GLU A 269 -5.40 -11.50 4.16
N ASP A 270 -4.12 -11.48 4.45
CA ASP A 270 -3.04 -11.47 3.45
C ASP A 270 -3.09 -12.67 2.49
N ALA A 271 -3.35 -13.88 3.01
CA ALA A 271 -3.47 -15.08 2.18
C ALA A 271 -4.68 -15.01 1.23
N ARG A 272 -5.81 -14.44 1.69
CA ARG A 272 -6.97 -14.21 0.83
C ARG A 272 -6.65 -13.21 -0.28
N LEU A 273 -5.94 -12.13 0.05
CA LEU A 273 -5.49 -11.16 -0.94
C LEU A 273 -4.61 -11.84 -2.01
N PHE A 274 -3.63 -12.66 -1.61
CA PHE A 274 -2.77 -13.37 -2.56
C PHE A 274 -3.54 -14.28 -3.52
N ALA A 275 -4.54 -15.02 -3.02
CA ALA A 275 -5.40 -15.85 -3.86
C ALA A 275 -6.17 -15.02 -4.90
N VAL A 276 -6.67 -13.84 -4.53
CA VAL A 276 -7.36 -12.90 -5.44
C VAL A 276 -6.39 -12.30 -6.44
N VAL A 277 -5.21 -11.87 -5.98
CA VAL A 277 -4.16 -11.27 -6.80
C VAL A 277 -3.66 -12.26 -7.87
N ALA A 278 -3.47 -13.54 -7.51
CA ALA A 278 -3.07 -14.59 -8.46
C ALA A 278 -4.10 -14.73 -9.58
N ALA A 279 -5.40 -14.77 -9.27
CA ALA A 279 -6.44 -14.86 -10.27
C ALA A 279 -6.51 -13.63 -11.19
N ILE A 280 -6.35 -12.42 -10.63
CA ILE A 280 -6.32 -11.18 -11.43
C ILE A 280 -5.10 -11.17 -12.37
N ARG A 281 -3.91 -11.56 -11.86
CA ARG A 281 -2.70 -11.68 -12.67
C ARG A 281 -2.94 -12.63 -13.86
N ASP A 282 -3.46 -13.82 -13.61
CA ASP A 282 -3.66 -14.84 -14.62
C ASP A 282 -4.68 -14.40 -15.69
N LEU A 283 -5.77 -13.73 -15.27
CA LEU A 283 -6.77 -13.19 -16.19
C LEU A 283 -6.21 -12.07 -17.09
N LEU A 284 -5.42 -11.17 -16.53
CA LEU A 284 -4.86 -10.06 -17.31
C LEU A 284 -3.63 -10.45 -18.15
N ALA A 285 -2.91 -11.53 -17.78
CA ALA A 285 -1.76 -12.06 -18.53
C ALA A 285 -2.18 -12.93 -19.71
N SER A 286 -3.32 -13.61 -19.65
CA SER A 286 -3.79 -14.57 -20.68
C SER A 286 -4.18 -13.92 -22.02
N VAL A 287 -4.09 -12.61 -22.15
CA VAL A 287 -4.53 -11.83 -23.33
C VAL A 287 -3.37 -11.03 -23.96
N ARG A 288 -2.11 -11.47 -23.75
CA ARG A 288 -0.95 -10.91 -24.45
C ARG A 288 -0.65 -11.65 -25.74
#